data_96cdb1cb87218cd75b1c95d542f41058
#
_entry.id   96cdb1cb87218cd75b1c95d542f41058
#
_cell.length_a   1.000
_cell.length_b   1.000
_cell.length_c   1.000
_cell.angle_alpha   90.00
_cell.angle_beta   90.00
_cell.angle_gamma   90.00
#
_symmetry.space_group_name_H-M   'P 1'
#
loop_
_entity.id
_entity.type
_entity.pdbx_description
1 polymer ?
#
loop_
_entity_poly.entity_id
_entity_poly.type
_entity_poly.pdbx_seq_one_letter_code
_entity_poly.pdbx_strand_id
1 'polypeptide(L)'
;MTDNSILKRVRAAAAKRILFLPHTIRQMSRSERMITTTEVKGVVMTGEAIEDYPEDARGHSCLILGMGRDDRPIHVVCAPKDEYLAIITAYLPDPTQWTPDFRGRL
;
A
#
# COMPACT_ATOMS: atom_id res chain seq x y z
N MET A 1 -19.22 -3.84 -3.43
CA MET A 1 -18.29 -4.13 -4.54
C MET A 1 -17.17 -3.10 -4.51
N THR A 2 -15.95 -3.56 -4.52
CA THR A 2 -14.81 -2.65 -4.50
C THR A 2 -14.63 -2.00 -5.86
N ASP A 3 -14.51 -0.66 -5.88
CA ASP A 3 -14.23 0.07 -7.10
C ASP A 3 -12.75 -0.12 -7.46
N ASN A 4 -12.47 -0.74 -8.61
CA ASN A 4 -11.11 -1.01 -9.07
C ASN A 4 -10.50 0.13 -9.87
N SER A 5 -11.19 1.27 -10.02
CA SER A 5 -10.68 2.38 -10.83
C SER A 5 -9.40 2.98 -10.23
N ILE A 6 -9.33 3.11 -8.89
CA ILE A 6 -8.12 3.60 -8.24
C ILE A 6 -6.95 2.61 -8.42
N LEU A 7 -7.23 1.32 -8.38
CA LEU A 7 -6.17 0.31 -8.54
C LEU A 7 -5.57 0.34 -9.95
N LYS A 8 -6.38 0.58 -10.97
CA LYS A 8 -5.87 0.77 -12.33
C LYS A 8 -4.94 1.98 -12.42
N ARG A 9 -5.33 3.09 -11.81
CA ARG A 9 -4.50 4.30 -11.76
C ARG A 9 -3.19 4.03 -11.01
N VAL A 10 -3.27 3.32 -9.90
CA VAL A 10 -2.09 2.93 -9.10
C VAL A 10 -1.11 2.15 -9.95
N ARG A 11 -1.59 1.13 -10.65
CA ARG A 11 -0.71 0.28 -11.48
C ARG A 11 -0.14 1.00 -12.68
N ALA A 12 -0.91 1.89 -13.29
CA ALA A 12 -0.43 2.72 -14.39
C ALA A 12 0.68 3.67 -13.91
N ALA A 13 0.50 4.31 -12.75
CA ALA A 13 1.52 5.18 -12.17
C ALA A 13 2.77 4.40 -11.77
N ALA A 14 2.58 3.22 -11.15
CA ALA A 14 3.69 2.35 -10.73
C ALA A 14 4.53 1.89 -11.91
N ALA A 15 3.92 1.67 -13.07
CA ALA A 15 4.64 1.28 -14.28
C ALA A 15 5.60 2.36 -14.76
N LYS A 16 5.32 3.62 -14.45
CA LYS A 16 6.20 4.74 -14.78
C LYS A 16 7.31 4.89 -13.75
N ARG A 17 6.95 4.99 -12.48
CA ARG A 17 7.91 5.16 -11.39
C ARG A 17 7.22 4.96 -10.05
N ILE A 18 7.94 4.40 -9.08
CA ILE A 18 7.48 4.29 -7.70
C ILE A 18 8.43 5.13 -6.84
N LEU A 19 7.88 6.07 -6.08
CA LEU A 19 8.65 6.98 -5.25
C LEU A 19 8.46 6.64 -3.77
N PHE A 20 9.57 6.40 -3.07
CA PHE A 20 9.62 6.19 -1.63
C PHE A 20 10.28 7.40 -0.98
N LEU A 21 9.57 8.08 -0.07
CA LEU A 21 10.16 9.17 0.68
C LEU A 21 11.10 8.64 1.76
N PRO A 22 12.13 9.42 2.17
CA PRO A 22 13.09 8.94 3.16
C PRO A 22 12.45 8.48 4.48
N HIS A 23 11.45 9.21 4.99
CA HIS A 23 10.77 8.79 6.23
C HIS A 23 9.98 7.49 6.05
N THR A 24 9.43 7.27 4.86
CA THR A 24 8.71 6.03 4.54
C THR A 24 9.68 4.84 4.58
N ILE A 25 10.86 5.01 3.95
CA ILE A 25 11.90 3.97 3.97
C ILE A 25 12.32 3.66 5.42
N ARG A 26 12.53 4.69 6.23
CA ARG A 26 12.90 4.49 7.64
C ARG A 26 11.84 3.72 8.41
N GLN A 27 10.56 4.04 8.20
CA GLN A 27 9.46 3.34 8.86
C GLN A 27 9.36 1.89 8.42
N MET A 28 9.50 1.62 7.11
CA MET A 28 9.46 0.27 6.56
C MET A 28 10.59 -0.59 7.10
N SER A 29 11.76 0.03 7.34
CA SER A 29 12.98 -0.68 7.75
C SER A 29 13.07 -0.95 9.25
N ARG A 30 12.10 -0.49 10.04
CA ARG A 30 12.10 -0.76 11.49
C ARG A 30 12.10 -2.26 11.74
N SER A 31 12.77 -2.66 12.84
CA SER A 31 12.96 -4.08 13.16
C SER A 31 11.63 -4.83 13.28
N GLU A 32 10.57 -4.17 13.75
CA GLU A 32 9.25 -4.79 13.88
C GLU A 32 8.49 -4.89 12.54
N ARG A 33 8.99 -4.24 11.50
CA ARG A 33 8.37 -4.31 10.16
C ARG A 33 9.25 -5.04 9.17
N MET A 34 10.45 -4.54 8.94
CA MET A 34 11.41 -5.09 7.98
C MET A 34 10.77 -5.33 6.60
N ILE A 35 10.04 -4.32 6.12
CA ILE A 35 9.37 -4.38 4.83
C ILE A 35 10.32 -3.82 3.77
N THR A 36 10.54 -4.56 2.69
CA THR A 36 11.43 -4.14 1.61
C THR A 36 10.66 -3.41 0.51
N THR A 37 11.37 -2.62 -0.28
CA THR A 37 10.77 -1.95 -1.45
C THR A 37 10.26 -2.98 -2.46
N THR A 38 10.93 -4.12 -2.59
CA THR A 38 10.50 -5.22 -3.47
C THR A 38 9.15 -5.77 -3.02
N GLU A 39 8.95 -5.95 -1.71
CA GLU A 39 7.68 -6.41 -1.17
C GLU A 39 6.56 -5.41 -1.48
N VAL A 40 6.83 -4.10 -1.28
CA VAL A 40 5.84 -3.06 -1.56
C VAL A 40 5.45 -3.06 -3.03
N LYS A 41 6.41 -3.19 -3.94
CA LYS A 41 6.13 -3.27 -5.37
C LYS A 41 5.23 -4.47 -5.70
N GLY A 42 5.50 -5.62 -5.09
CA GLY A 42 4.68 -6.82 -5.27
C GLY A 42 3.25 -6.60 -4.79
N VAL A 43 3.07 -6.00 -3.61
CA VAL A 43 1.75 -5.70 -3.06
C VAL A 43 0.97 -4.77 -4.00
N VAL A 44 1.61 -3.72 -4.49
CA VAL A 44 0.97 -2.76 -5.40
C VAL A 44 0.51 -3.44 -6.69
N MET A 45 1.31 -4.35 -7.22
CA MET A 45 1.03 -4.96 -8.52
C MET A 45 0.06 -6.14 -8.45
N THR A 46 -0.03 -6.83 -7.32
CA THR A 46 -0.82 -8.06 -7.20
C THR A 46 -1.88 -8.02 -6.10
N GLY A 47 -1.86 -7.02 -5.22
CA GLY A 47 -2.79 -6.91 -4.11
C GLY A 47 -4.15 -6.36 -4.52
N GLU A 48 -5.00 -6.17 -3.50
CA GLU A 48 -6.33 -5.60 -3.72
C GLU A 48 -6.50 -4.31 -2.93
N ALA A 49 -7.23 -3.35 -3.51
CA ALA A 49 -7.58 -2.11 -2.82
C ALA A 49 -8.73 -2.39 -1.85
N ILE A 50 -8.48 -2.18 -0.56
CA ILE A 50 -9.48 -2.46 0.48
C ILE A 50 -10.09 -1.20 1.09
N GLU A 51 -9.42 -0.04 0.96
CA GLU A 51 -9.97 1.26 1.37
C GLU A 51 -9.58 2.30 0.32
N ASP A 52 -10.48 3.25 0.10
CA ASP A 52 -10.29 4.32 -0.88
C ASP A 52 -10.44 5.66 -0.16
N TYR A 53 -9.49 6.57 -0.39
CA TYR A 53 -9.45 7.88 0.28
C TYR A 53 -9.43 9.00 -0.77
N PRO A 54 -10.57 9.26 -1.45
CA PRO A 54 -10.59 10.29 -2.51
C PRO A 54 -10.36 11.70 -1.99
N GLU A 55 -10.62 11.94 -0.69
CA GLU A 55 -10.48 13.28 -0.09
C GLU A 55 -9.14 13.47 0.64
N ASP A 56 -8.18 12.56 0.46
CA ASP A 56 -6.88 12.70 1.11
C ASP A 56 -6.20 13.99 0.63
N ALA A 57 -5.76 14.82 1.58
CA ALA A 57 -5.10 16.11 1.29
C ALA A 57 -3.82 15.94 0.46
N ARG A 58 -3.20 14.75 0.51
CA ARG A 58 -1.99 14.42 -0.27
C ARG A 58 -2.32 14.00 -1.70
N GLY A 59 -3.60 14.02 -2.07
CA GLY A 59 -4.13 13.51 -3.33
C GLY A 59 -4.86 12.18 -3.11
N HIS A 60 -5.72 11.84 -4.04
CA HIS A 60 -6.51 10.60 -3.96
C HIS A 60 -5.56 9.42 -3.68
N SER A 61 -5.77 8.75 -2.56
CA SER A 61 -4.94 7.62 -2.13
C SER A 61 -5.81 6.41 -1.84
N CYS A 62 -5.18 5.27 -1.64
CA CYS A 62 -5.89 4.04 -1.27
C CYS A 62 -5.00 3.16 -0.40
N LEU A 63 -5.64 2.18 0.23
CA LEU A 63 -4.98 1.16 1.03
C LEU A 63 -5.06 -0.16 0.27
N ILE A 64 -3.90 -0.75 0.02
CA ILE A 64 -3.78 -2.02 -0.71
C ILE A 64 -3.29 -3.11 0.23
N LEU A 65 -3.97 -4.24 0.22
CA LEU A 65 -3.57 -5.44 0.94
C LEU A 65 -2.91 -6.41 -0.02
N GLY A 66 -1.74 -6.88 0.32
CA GLY A 66 -1.05 -7.94 -0.41
C GLY A 66 -0.20 -8.77 0.51
N MET A 67 0.47 -9.78 -0.05
CA MET A 67 1.33 -10.67 0.70
C MET A 67 2.79 -10.40 0.37
N GLY A 68 3.59 -10.25 1.41
CA GLY A 68 5.03 -10.15 1.28
C GLY A 68 5.70 -11.51 1.46
N ARG A 69 6.99 -11.49 1.84
CA ARG A 69 7.74 -12.73 2.10
C ARG A 69 7.04 -13.55 3.19
N ASP A 70 7.19 -14.86 3.09
CA ASP A 70 6.60 -15.80 4.06
C ASP A 70 5.07 -15.64 4.19
N ASP A 71 4.42 -15.19 3.10
CA ASP A 71 2.97 -14.96 3.05
C ASP A 71 2.44 -14.04 4.16
N ARG A 72 3.28 -13.14 4.67
CA ARG A 72 2.82 -12.19 5.68
C ARG A 72 2.00 -11.08 5.03
N PRO A 73 0.88 -10.68 5.66
CA PRO A 73 0.07 -9.61 5.11
C PRO A 73 0.76 -8.26 5.25
N ILE A 74 0.68 -7.44 4.21
CA ILE A 74 1.24 -6.08 4.20
C ILE A 74 0.16 -5.13 3.71
N HIS A 75 -0.01 -4.02 4.43
CA HIS A 75 -0.83 -2.90 4.00
C HIS A 75 0.07 -1.82 3.43
N VAL A 76 -0.28 -1.31 2.26
CA VAL A 76 0.43 -0.20 1.60
C VAL A 76 -0.56 0.91 1.32
N VAL A 77 -0.27 2.11 1.82
CA VAL A 77 -1.02 3.32 1.47
C VAL A 77 -0.24 4.06 0.40
N CYS A 78 -0.88 4.33 -0.73
CA CYS A 78 -0.21 4.96 -1.86
C CYS A 78 -1.16 5.89 -2.61
N ALA A 79 -0.58 6.84 -3.34
CA ALA A 79 -1.33 7.82 -4.12
C ALA A 79 -0.78 7.88 -5.54
N PRO A 80 -1.60 7.55 -6.57
CA PRO A 80 -1.15 7.66 -7.96
C PRO A 80 -1.10 9.13 -8.39
N LYS A 81 0.05 9.53 -8.93
CA LYS A 81 0.28 10.83 -9.54
C LYS A 81 0.40 10.65 -11.05
N ASP A 82 0.53 11.74 -11.80
CA ASP A 82 0.59 11.65 -13.26
C ASP A 82 1.81 10.86 -13.76
N GLU A 83 2.96 11.05 -13.11
CA GLU A 83 4.22 10.49 -13.57
C GLU A 83 4.83 9.46 -12.62
N TYR A 84 4.19 9.18 -11.48
CA TYR A 84 4.74 8.25 -10.49
C TYR A 84 3.67 7.82 -9.48
N LEU A 85 3.96 6.75 -8.76
CA LEU A 85 3.18 6.32 -7.61
C LEU A 85 3.92 6.73 -6.34
N ALA A 86 3.27 7.51 -5.48
CA ALA A 86 3.84 7.91 -4.20
C ALA A 86 3.47 6.86 -3.15
N ILE A 87 4.47 6.26 -2.51
CA ILE A 87 4.25 5.35 -1.38
C ILE A 87 4.23 6.19 -0.11
N ILE A 88 3.06 6.25 0.53
CA ILE A 88 2.85 7.06 1.73
C ILE A 88 3.34 6.31 2.97
N THR A 89 2.90 5.06 3.13
CA THR A 89 3.37 4.20 4.22
C THR A 89 3.13 2.73 3.87
N ALA A 90 3.85 1.86 4.59
CA ALA A 90 3.64 0.42 4.52
C ALA A 90 3.84 -0.15 5.91
N TYR A 91 2.99 -1.10 6.31
CA TYR A 91 3.06 -1.68 7.65
C TYR A 91 2.45 -3.08 7.65
N LEU A 92 2.75 -3.84 8.69
CA LEU A 92 2.10 -5.12 8.95
C LEU A 92 0.82 -4.83 9.72
N PRO A 93 -0.37 -5.24 9.24
CA PRO A 93 -1.61 -4.93 9.94
C PRO A 93 -1.67 -5.65 11.29
N ASP A 94 -2.10 -4.90 12.31
CA ASP A 94 -2.24 -5.41 13.68
C ASP A 94 -3.52 -6.26 13.78
N PRO A 95 -3.40 -7.55 14.13
CA PRO A 95 -4.58 -8.41 14.23
C PRO A 95 -5.58 -7.99 15.29
N THR A 96 -5.19 -7.11 16.23
CA THR A 96 -6.15 -6.56 17.21
C THR A 96 -6.99 -5.41 16.63
N GLN A 97 -6.62 -4.87 15.47
CA GLN A 97 -7.30 -3.73 14.85
C GLN A 97 -7.94 -4.07 13.52
N TRP A 98 -7.67 -5.26 12.97
CA TRP A 98 -8.15 -5.68 11.68
C TRP A 98 -8.81 -7.05 11.78
N THR A 99 -9.75 -7.33 10.85
CA THR A 99 -10.38 -8.64 10.76
C THR A 99 -9.35 -9.73 10.45
N PRO A 100 -9.67 -11.02 10.67
CA PRO A 100 -8.71 -12.10 10.41
C PRO A 100 -8.17 -12.15 8.98
N ASP A 101 -8.92 -11.66 8.00
CA ASP A 101 -8.46 -11.59 6.60
C ASP A 101 -7.75 -10.26 6.28
N PHE A 102 -7.63 -9.35 7.28
CA PHE A 102 -6.98 -8.05 7.19
C PHE A 102 -7.63 -7.09 6.18
N ARG A 103 -8.85 -7.36 5.75
CA ARG A 103 -9.57 -6.52 4.79
C ARG A 103 -10.46 -5.46 5.43
N GLY A 104 -10.84 -5.66 6.69
CA GLY A 104 -11.74 -4.76 7.39
C GLY A 104 -11.22 -4.35 8.75
N ARG A 105 -11.63 -3.17 9.21
CA ARG A 105 -11.28 -2.69 10.54
C ARG A 105 -12.21 -3.32 11.57
N LEU A 106 -11.64 -3.62 12.73
CA LEU A 106 -12.44 -4.09 13.87
C LEU A 106 -13.17 -2.95 14.54
#